data_a15f511128ddb789c30b4f9b3891bf3f
#
_entry.id   a15f511128ddb789c30b4f9b3891bf3f
#
_cell.length_a   1.000
_cell.length_b   1.000
_cell.length_c   1.000
_cell.angle_alpha   90.00
_cell.angle_beta   90.00
_cell.angle_gamma   90.00
#
_symmetry.space_group_name_H-M   'P 1'
#
loop_
_entity.id
_entity.type
_entity.pdbx_description
1 polymer ?
#
loop_
_entity_poly.entity_id
_entity_poly.type
_entity_poly.pdbx_seq_one_letter_code
_entity_poly.pdbx_strand_id
1 'polypeptide(L)'
;MSRVRERFGSYEIYEKLGSGGLAAVHLAKSRAISSPVALKRLFPHIADVRELVGAFIDEARLAKHLRHPGIARVYEFGKLRGIYFIAFEFVPGPTLLQLAEHCREYVGPVPTMVVLEIAYQLCDALDHAHNCRNELGLPLGIVHRDVSPANVILSNTGQVKLIDFGLAKTKQQTVHSQAGVIKGKLSYVAPEYLAGKLDARCDLWALGVVMWELLTGKRLFDAPEQGEILDRVRSLPIPPPSQSNPEVPASVDRIVLTALTRDPEKRWQRASDMRDAIGAAAAGRLTQKQFVSWVEWAFTQKEPLRREDSGVSALHEIIQSKEVQVIGELPAISEAMMVRRRESIASMPPLGAAMLQRRSASRWLWFALLLLAATVALLAHQLGMI
;
A
#
# COMPACT_ATOMS: atom_id res chain seq x y z
N MET A 1 4.39 17.25 -23.48
CA MET A 1 4.23 17.95 -22.16
C MET A 1 2.75 18.11 -21.87
N SER A 2 2.23 17.53 -20.80
CA SER A 2 0.83 17.69 -20.39
C SER A 2 0.55 19.16 -20.01
N ARG A 3 -0.65 19.66 -20.39
CA ARG A 3 -1.08 21.05 -20.19
C ARG A 3 -1.30 21.30 -18.69
N VAL A 4 -0.81 22.44 -18.18
CA VAL A 4 -1.14 22.90 -16.80
C VAL A 4 -2.65 22.98 -16.66
N ARG A 5 -3.22 22.25 -15.66
CA ARG A 5 -4.68 22.25 -15.42
C ARG A 5 -5.10 23.23 -14.35
N GLU A 6 -4.24 23.45 -13.34
CA GLU A 6 -4.57 24.27 -12.16
C GLU A 6 -3.30 24.86 -11.56
N ARG A 7 -3.41 26.08 -10.97
CA ARG A 7 -2.36 26.65 -10.12
C ARG A 7 -2.79 26.61 -8.66
N PHE A 8 -1.94 26.01 -7.84
CA PHE A 8 -2.13 25.92 -6.40
C PHE A 8 -0.89 26.50 -5.69
N GLY A 9 -0.95 27.78 -5.34
CA GLY A 9 0.20 28.53 -4.80
C GLY A 9 1.38 28.54 -5.77
N SER A 10 2.52 28.05 -5.30
CA SER A 10 3.75 27.89 -6.10
C SER A 10 3.71 26.68 -7.02
N TYR A 11 2.67 25.82 -6.92
CA TYR A 11 2.54 24.59 -7.68
C TYR A 11 1.73 24.77 -8.95
N GLU A 12 2.26 24.24 -10.06
CA GLU A 12 1.54 24.03 -11.31
C GLU A 12 1.13 22.56 -11.38
N ILE A 13 -0.19 22.29 -11.34
CA ILE A 13 -0.77 20.94 -11.33
C ILE A 13 -1.04 20.50 -12.76
N TYR A 14 -0.57 19.30 -13.12
CA TYR A 14 -0.70 18.73 -14.45
C TYR A 14 -1.80 17.67 -14.52
N GLU A 15 -1.68 16.61 -13.76
CA GLU A 15 -2.60 15.48 -13.81
C GLU A 15 -2.82 14.85 -12.44
N LYS A 16 -3.92 14.11 -12.30
CA LYS A 16 -4.21 13.33 -11.11
C LYS A 16 -3.51 11.98 -11.21
N LEU A 17 -2.62 11.71 -10.27
CA LEU A 17 -1.91 10.43 -10.14
C LEU A 17 -2.74 9.38 -9.42
N GLY A 18 -3.57 9.80 -8.47
CA GLY A 18 -4.38 8.90 -7.67
C GLY A 18 -5.31 9.63 -6.71
N SER A 19 -6.15 8.86 -6.03
CA SER A 19 -7.09 9.37 -5.04
C SER A 19 -7.37 8.28 -4.02
N GLY A 20 -7.30 8.63 -2.75
CA GLY A 20 -7.74 7.78 -1.63
C GLY A 20 -9.00 8.35 -0.98
N GLY A 21 -9.36 7.82 0.19
CA GLY A 21 -10.54 8.26 0.93
C GLY A 21 -10.45 9.67 1.50
N LEU A 22 -9.25 10.17 1.76
CA LEU A 22 -9.01 11.45 2.45
C LEU A 22 -8.44 12.51 1.52
N ALA A 23 -7.70 12.13 0.48
CA ALA A 23 -6.91 13.05 -0.32
C ALA A 23 -6.80 12.60 -1.78
N ALA A 24 -6.52 13.55 -2.67
CA ALA A 24 -6.11 13.32 -4.04
C ALA A 24 -4.62 13.63 -4.22
N VAL A 25 -3.94 12.82 -5.03
CA VAL A 25 -2.52 13.00 -5.38
C VAL A 25 -2.43 13.46 -6.83
N HIS A 26 -1.64 14.49 -7.08
CA HIS A 26 -1.46 15.09 -8.40
C HIS A 26 0.02 15.19 -8.73
N LEU A 27 0.36 15.01 -10.01
CA LEU A 27 1.64 15.43 -10.54
C LEU A 27 1.68 16.96 -10.58
N ALA A 28 2.70 17.54 -10.00
CA ALA A 28 2.88 18.99 -10.00
C ALA A 28 4.35 19.38 -10.17
N LYS A 29 4.58 20.63 -10.56
CA LYS A 29 5.90 21.30 -10.52
C LYS A 29 5.83 22.47 -9.58
N SER A 30 6.90 22.68 -8.83
CA SER A 30 7.08 23.86 -7.98
C SER A 30 8.26 24.68 -8.50
N ARG A 31 8.19 26.00 -8.32
CA ARG A 31 9.33 26.88 -8.65
C ARG A 31 10.50 26.71 -7.67
N ALA A 32 10.19 26.25 -6.46
CA ALA A 32 11.19 26.05 -5.41
C ALA A 32 11.86 24.66 -5.43
N ILE A 33 11.26 23.69 -6.15
CA ILE A 33 11.74 22.30 -6.24
C ILE A 33 12.03 22.01 -7.70
N SER A 34 13.28 21.69 -8.03
CA SER A 34 13.73 21.48 -9.40
C SER A 34 13.08 20.27 -10.08
N SER A 35 12.73 19.24 -9.29
CA SER A 35 12.11 18.00 -9.77
C SER A 35 10.59 18.05 -9.70
N PRO A 36 9.87 17.27 -10.52
CA PRO A 36 8.42 17.06 -10.35
C PRO A 36 8.10 16.53 -8.95
N VAL A 37 6.91 16.85 -8.45
CA VAL A 37 6.43 16.42 -7.14
C VAL A 37 5.09 15.72 -7.23
N ALA A 38 4.85 14.77 -6.33
CA ALA A 38 3.53 14.21 -6.06
C ALA A 38 2.85 15.05 -4.97
N LEU A 39 1.87 15.86 -5.36
CA LEU A 39 1.16 16.78 -4.46
C LEU A 39 -0.11 16.11 -3.93
N LYS A 40 -0.09 15.66 -2.67
CA LYS A 40 -1.24 15.08 -1.95
C LYS A 40 -2.03 16.21 -1.31
N ARG A 41 -3.29 16.40 -1.74
CA ARG A 41 -4.19 17.43 -1.23
C ARG A 41 -5.36 16.80 -0.51
N LEU A 42 -5.59 17.21 0.72
CA LEU A 42 -6.73 16.77 1.52
C LEU A 42 -8.03 17.27 0.87
N PHE A 43 -9.07 16.43 0.86
CA PHE A 43 -10.37 16.88 0.34
C PHE A 43 -10.99 17.95 1.24
N PRO A 44 -11.68 18.97 0.67
CA PRO A 44 -12.26 20.05 1.45
C PRO A 44 -13.21 19.58 2.57
N HIS A 45 -14.04 18.56 2.30
CA HIS A 45 -14.99 18.01 3.27
C HIS A 45 -14.32 17.26 4.45
N ILE A 46 -13.03 16.97 4.34
CA ILE A 46 -12.23 16.35 5.41
C ILE A 46 -11.56 17.43 6.28
N ALA A 47 -11.39 18.65 5.74
CA ALA A 47 -10.69 19.73 6.42
C ALA A 47 -11.36 20.17 7.76
N ASP A 48 -12.65 19.84 7.95
CA ASP A 48 -13.41 20.14 9.17
C ASP A 48 -13.33 19.01 10.21
N VAL A 49 -12.76 17.85 9.86
CA VAL A 49 -12.60 16.69 10.78
C VAL A 49 -11.22 16.77 11.43
N ARG A 50 -11.17 17.33 12.64
CA ARG A 50 -9.90 17.63 13.37
C ARG A 50 -8.97 16.43 13.49
N GLU A 51 -9.52 15.23 13.80
CA GLU A 51 -8.75 14.01 13.96
C GLU A 51 -8.05 13.60 12.65
N LEU A 52 -8.75 13.71 11.50
CA LEU A 52 -8.19 13.34 10.20
C LEU A 52 -7.13 14.36 9.73
N VAL A 53 -7.38 15.65 10.00
CA VAL A 53 -6.39 16.71 9.73
C VAL A 53 -5.16 16.53 10.61
N GLY A 54 -5.34 16.26 11.89
CA GLY A 54 -4.25 15.99 12.83
C GLY A 54 -3.37 14.83 12.35
N ALA A 55 -4.01 13.72 12.02
CA ALA A 55 -3.34 12.53 11.50
C ALA A 55 -2.58 12.80 10.17
N PHE A 56 -3.14 13.59 9.24
CA PHE A 56 -2.49 14.01 8.01
C PHE A 56 -1.25 14.88 8.25
N ILE A 57 -1.31 15.78 9.24
CA ILE A 57 -0.17 16.63 9.63
C ILE A 57 0.91 15.80 10.32
N ASP A 58 0.55 14.88 11.19
CA ASP A 58 1.49 14.02 11.91
C ASP A 58 2.21 13.07 10.95
N GLU A 59 1.50 12.52 9.93
CA GLU A 59 2.11 11.79 8.82
C GLU A 59 3.21 12.62 8.16
N ALA A 60 2.92 13.86 7.79
CA ALA A 60 3.88 14.73 7.13
C ALA A 60 5.08 15.06 8.03
N ARG A 61 4.84 15.34 9.32
CA ARG A 61 5.89 15.68 10.29
C ARG A 61 6.87 14.53 10.50
N LEU A 62 6.36 13.31 10.71
CA LEU A 62 7.20 12.15 10.93
C LEU A 62 7.92 11.74 9.64
N ALA A 63 7.23 11.72 8.50
CA ALA A 63 7.83 11.38 7.22
C ALA A 63 8.93 12.37 6.77
N LYS A 64 8.91 13.63 7.25
CA LYS A 64 9.98 14.61 6.98
C LYS A 64 11.34 14.21 7.55
N HIS A 65 11.37 13.39 8.61
CA HIS A 65 12.61 12.87 9.18
C HIS A 65 13.19 11.71 8.37
N LEU A 66 12.40 11.06 7.51
CA LEU A 66 12.84 9.92 6.73
C LEU A 66 13.63 10.38 5.50
N ARG A 67 14.93 10.04 5.50
CA ARG A 67 15.85 10.33 4.38
C ARG A 67 16.55 9.04 3.98
N HIS A 68 15.94 8.31 3.07
CA HIS A 68 16.42 7.02 2.61
C HIS A 68 16.11 6.83 1.12
N PRO A 69 17.00 6.23 0.31
CA PRO A 69 16.75 6.01 -1.12
C PRO A 69 15.50 5.17 -1.40
N GLY A 70 15.14 4.23 -0.53
CA GLY A 70 13.94 3.41 -0.60
C GLY A 70 12.66 4.04 -0.04
N ILE A 71 12.67 5.34 0.32
CA ILE A 71 11.50 6.06 0.85
C ILE A 71 11.27 7.33 0.02
N ALA A 72 10.04 7.57 -0.42
CA ALA A 72 9.70 8.81 -1.11
C ALA A 72 9.80 10.01 -0.14
N ARG A 73 10.69 10.94 -0.47
CA ARG A 73 11.00 12.09 0.38
C ARG A 73 9.82 13.05 0.48
N VAL A 74 9.52 13.54 1.69
CA VAL A 74 8.65 14.70 1.91
C VAL A 74 9.47 15.97 1.74
N TYR A 75 9.08 16.83 0.80
CA TYR A 75 9.73 18.14 0.59
C TYR A 75 9.13 19.19 1.51
N GLU A 76 7.83 19.34 1.48
CA GLU A 76 7.11 20.27 2.35
C GLU A 76 5.67 19.82 2.61
N PHE A 77 5.07 20.39 3.63
CA PHE A 77 3.64 20.27 3.91
C PHE A 77 3.12 21.60 4.46
N GLY A 78 1.83 21.86 4.27
CA GLY A 78 1.23 23.10 4.71
C GLY A 78 -0.27 23.17 4.49
N LYS A 79 -0.81 24.40 4.63
CA LYS A 79 -2.20 24.74 4.34
C LYS A 79 -2.24 25.96 3.39
N LEU A 80 -2.97 25.83 2.30
CA LEU A 80 -3.13 26.89 1.32
C LEU A 80 -4.62 27.02 0.95
N ARG A 81 -5.19 28.23 1.08
CA ARG A 81 -6.62 28.51 0.81
C ARG A 81 -7.56 27.50 1.51
N GLY A 82 -7.25 27.15 2.76
CA GLY A 82 -8.03 26.19 3.52
C GLY A 82 -7.70 24.71 3.27
N ILE A 83 -6.97 24.36 2.21
CA ILE A 83 -6.65 23.01 1.82
C ILE A 83 -5.28 22.61 2.39
N TYR A 84 -5.22 21.51 3.15
CA TYR A 84 -3.97 20.92 3.60
C TYR A 84 -3.33 20.10 2.48
N PHE A 85 -1.99 20.17 2.39
CA PHE A 85 -1.24 19.45 1.36
C PHE A 85 0.09 18.94 1.88
N ILE A 86 0.61 17.89 1.21
CA ILE A 86 1.96 17.37 1.37
C ILE A 86 2.55 17.23 -0.03
N ALA A 87 3.76 17.75 -0.23
CA ALA A 87 4.53 17.57 -1.44
C ALA A 87 5.60 16.49 -1.23
N PHE A 88 5.44 15.39 -1.95
CA PHE A 88 6.38 14.26 -1.95
C PHE A 88 7.24 14.25 -3.20
N GLU A 89 8.34 13.52 -3.13
CA GLU A 89 9.11 13.10 -4.29
C GLU A 89 8.17 12.38 -5.28
N PHE A 90 8.16 12.86 -6.53
CA PHE A 90 7.52 12.10 -7.60
C PHE A 90 8.47 10.99 -8.06
N VAL A 91 8.04 9.76 -7.91
CA VAL A 91 8.78 8.57 -8.34
C VAL A 91 8.20 8.08 -9.66
N PRO A 92 8.93 8.20 -10.78
CA PRO A 92 8.46 7.66 -12.05
C PRO A 92 8.59 6.13 -12.05
N GLY A 93 7.53 5.45 -12.43
CA GLY A 93 7.48 3.98 -12.50
C GLY A 93 6.12 3.43 -12.07
N PRO A 94 5.88 2.12 -12.32
CA PRO A 94 4.65 1.44 -11.91
C PRO A 94 4.64 1.20 -10.40
N THR A 95 3.45 1.04 -9.83
CA THR A 95 3.30 0.48 -8.48
C THR A 95 3.54 -1.03 -8.53
N LEU A 96 3.97 -1.59 -7.40
CA LEU A 96 4.08 -3.05 -7.26
C LEU A 96 2.73 -3.75 -7.44
N LEU A 97 1.62 -3.06 -7.11
CA LEU A 97 0.27 -3.57 -7.38
C LEU A 97 0.04 -3.76 -8.89
N GLN A 98 0.40 -2.77 -9.70
CA GLN A 98 0.28 -2.86 -11.15
C GLN A 98 1.13 -4.00 -11.72
N LEU A 99 2.36 -4.16 -11.22
CA LEU A 99 3.19 -5.30 -11.61
C LEU A 99 2.56 -6.63 -11.21
N ALA A 100 2.11 -6.76 -9.96
CA ALA A 100 1.52 -8.00 -9.44
C ALA A 100 0.24 -8.40 -10.19
N GLU A 101 -0.62 -7.43 -10.52
CA GLU A 101 -1.84 -7.65 -11.29
C GLU A 101 -1.51 -8.04 -12.73
N HIS A 102 -0.58 -7.33 -13.37
CA HIS A 102 -0.14 -7.62 -14.73
C HIS A 102 0.52 -9.00 -14.83
N CYS A 103 1.42 -9.33 -13.89
CA CYS A 103 2.05 -10.65 -13.84
C CYS A 103 1.01 -11.76 -13.64
N ARG A 104 0.02 -11.55 -12.78
CA ARG A 104 -1.04 -12.55 -12.56
C ARG A 104 -1.84 -12.84 -13.83
N GLU A 105 -2.05 -11.83 -14.66
CA GLU A 105 -2.83 -11.93 -15.90
C GLU A 105 -2.00 -12.51 -17.06
N TYR A 106 -0.73 -12.13 -17.20
CA TYR A 106 0.05 -12.39 -18.41
C TYR A 106 1.34 -13.19 -18.22
N VAL A 107 2.02 -13.06 -17.06
CA VAL A 107 3.38 -13.59 -16.87
C VAL A 107 3.39 -14.83 -15.97
N GLY A 108 2.52 -14.89 -14.98
CA GLY A 108 2.54 -15.86 -13.89
C GLY A 108 3.25 -15.33 -12.64
N PRO A 109 3.77 -16.22 -11.77
CA PRO A 109 4.53 -15.84 -10.59
C PRO A 109 5.74 -14.97 -10.91
N VAL A 110 6.04 -14.00 -10.05
CA VAL A 110 7.23 -13.17 -10.19
C VAL A 110 8.46 -14.01 -9.83
N PRO A 111 9.54 -13.99 -10.64
CA PRO A 111 10.75 -14.76 -10.36
C PRO A 111 11.29 -14.52 -8.96
N THR A 112 11.71 -15.57 -8.28
CA THR A 112 12.18 -15.51 -6.89
C THR A 112 13.25 -14.45 -6.68
N MET A 113 14.23 -14.31 -7.59
CA MET A 113 15.28 -13.29 -7.47
C MET A 113 14.73 -11.85 -7.51
N VAL A 114 13.70 -11.59 -8.32
CA VAL A 114 13.05 -10.27 -8.39
C VAL A 114 12.29 -9.98 -7.09
N VAL A 115 11.57 -10.98 -6.55
CA VAL A 115 10.88 -10.85 -5.26
C VAL A 115 11.87 -10.59 -4.12
N LEU A 116 13.00 -11.30 -4.10
CA LEU A 116 14.04 -11.11 -3.08
C LEU A 116 14.68 -9.71 -3.19
N GLU A 117 14.91 -9.21 -4.41
CA GLU A 117 15.45 -7.85 -4.61
C GLU A 117 14.46 -6.80 -4.11
N ILE A 118 13.17 -6.91 -4.43
CA ILE A 118 12.11 -6.03 -3.92
C ILE A 118 12.07 -6.08 -2.39
N ALA A 119 12.01 -7.27 -1.81
CA ALA A 119 11.91 -7.45 -0.37
C ALA A 119 13.15 -6.95 0.37
N TYR A 120 14.34 -7.16 -0.18
CA TYR A 120 15.60 -6.65 0.38
C TYR A 120 15.58 -5.13 0.49
N GLN A 121 15.22 -4.42 -0.60
CA GLN A 121 15.15 -2.95 -0.59
C GLN A 121 14.04 -2.43 0.34
N LEU A 122 12.90 -3.13 0.44
CA LEU A 122 11.83 -2.77 1.38
C LEU A 122 12.24 -2.99 2.84
N CYS A 123 12.95 -4.08 3.16
CA CYS A 123 13.49 -4.28 4.50
C CYS A 123 14.49 -3.18 4.89
N ASP A 124 15.34 -2.76 3.97
CA ASP A 124 16.31 -1.67 4.20
C ASP A 124 15.60 -0.34 4.50
N ALA A 125 14.56 -0.02 3.73
CA ALA A 125 13.72 1.16 3.95
C ALA A 125 12.95 1.10 5.28
N LEU A 126 12.39 -0.05 5.62
CA LEU A 126 11.66 -0.26 6.88
C LEU A 126 12.60 -0.20 8.08
N ASP A 127 13.79 -0.82 8.00
CA ASP A 127 14.79 -0.75 9.09
C ASP A 127 15.19 0.69 9.38
N HIS A 128 15.42 1.49 8.31
CA HIS A 128 15.69 2.93 8.46
C HIS A 128 14.53 3.65 9.16
N ALA A 129 13.29 3.39 8.78
CA ALA A 129 12.12 4.04 9.37
C ALA A 129 11.93 3.64 10.85
N HIS A 130 12.02 2.35 11.15
CA HIS A 130 11.84 1.81 12.51
C HIS A 130 12.89 2.31 13.49
N ASN A 131 14.14 2.54 13.03
CA ASN A 131 15.24 3.02 13.84
C ASN A 131 15.44 4.55 13.77
N CYS A 132 14.54 5.28 13.10
CA CYS A 132 14.66 6.72 12.93
C CYS A 132 14.63 7.46 14.27
N ARG A 133 15.53 8.44 14.43
CA ARG A 133 15.66 9.25 15.63
C ARG A 133 15.51 10.73 15.30
N ASN A 134 15.04 11.52 16.27
CA ASN A 134 15.01 12.97 16.14
C ASN A 134 16.42 13.58 16.33
N GLU A 135 16.50 14.90 16.23
CA GLU A 135 17.76 15.66 16.40
C GLU A 135 18.39 15.51 17.80
N LEU A 136 17.60 15.13 18.80
CA LEU A 136 18.05 14.85 20.17
C LEU A 136 18.45 13.38 20.36
N GLY A 137 18.46 12.56 19.31
CA GLY A 137 18.80 11.14 19.37
C GLY A 137 17.69 10.25 19.94
N LEU A 138 16.49 10.79 20.22
CA LEU A 138 15.37 10.02 20.73
C LEU A 138 14.66 9.25 19.59
N PRO A 139 14.29 7.97 19.80
CA PRO A 139 13.62 7.18 18.79
C PRO A 139 12.25 7.77 18.47
N LEU A 140 11.93 7.90 17.19
CA LEU A 140 10.65 8.42 16.72
C LEU A 140 9.54 7.35 16.67
N GLY A 141 9.88 6.06 16.78
CA GLY A 141 8.92 4.95 16.77
C GLY A 141 8.08 4.90 15.49
N ILE A 142 8.68 5.23 14.34
CA ILE A 142 7.97 5.28 13.07
C ILE A 142 7.70 3.85 12.60
N VAL A 143 6.44 3.51 12.41
CA VAL A 143 5.96 2.26 11.84
C VAL A 143 5.12 2.60 10.62
N HIS A 144 5.31 1.91 9.49
CA HIS A 144 4.61 2.24 8.24
C HIS A 144 3.11 1.95 8.30
N ARG A 145 2.70 0.83 8.87
CA ARG A 145 1.29 0.40 9.12
C ARG A 145 0.42 0.20 7.88
N ASP A 146 0.95 0.41 6.69
CA ASP A 146 0.23 0.28 5.42
C ASP A 146 1.12 -0.27 4.30
N VAL A 147 2.07 -1.16 4.65
CA VAL A 147 2.89 -1.87 3.66
C VAL A 147 1.95 -2.72 2.80
N SER A 148 1.91 -2.40 1.52
CA SER A 148 1.09 -3.11 0.53
C SER A 148 1.62 -2.83 -0.88
N PRO A 149 1.30 -3.65 -1.89
CA PRO A 149 1.76 -3.42 -3.24
C PRO A 149 1.35 -2.06 -3.83
N ALA A 150 0.25 -1.47 -3.36
CA ALA A 150 -0.20 -0.15 -3.79
C ALA A 150 0.69 1.00 -3.30
N ASN A 151 1.38 0.80 -2.17
CA ASN A 151 2.24 1.78 -1.53
C ASN A 151 3.74 1.56 -1.82
N VAL A 152 4.06 0.77 -2.84
CA VAL A 152 5.41 0.52 -3.33
C VAL A 152 5.49 0.93 -4.78
N ILE A 153 6.47 1.75 -5.15
CA ILE A 153 6.76 2.12 -6.54
C ILE A 153 8.08 1.50 -6.97
N LEU A 154 8.07 0.89 -8.14
CA LEU A 154 9.26 0.38 -8.82
C LEU A 154 9.78 1.49 -9.74
N SER A 155 10.80 2.20 -9.29
CA SER A 155 11.36 3.31 -10.07
C SER A 155 12.02 2.82 -11.35
N ASN A 156 11.95 3.63 -12.40
CA ASN A 156 12.71 3.42 -13.65
C ASN A 156 14.24 3.44 -13.48
N THR A 157 14.74 3.78 -12.28
CA THR A 157 16.16 3.69 -11.92
C THR A 157 16.51 2.40 -11.17
N GLY A 158 15.55 1.49 -10.98
CA GLY A 158 15.74 0.23 -10.23
C GLY A 158 15.64 0.36 -8.71
N GLN A 159 15.26 1.54 -8.21
CA GLN A 159 14.96 1.74 -6.80
C GLN A 159 13.52 1.31 -6.49
N VAL A 160 13.35 0.52 -5.43
CA VAL A 160 12.04 0.21 -4.86
C VAL A 160 11.75 1.24 -3.77
N LYS A 161 10.66 2.00 -3.91
CA LYS A 161 10.35 3.09 -2.99
C LYS A 161 9.02 2.89 -2.27
N LEU A 162 9.06 2.97 -0.95
CA LEU A 162 7.87 3.09 -0.10
C LEU A 162 7.30 4.51 -0.19
N ILE A 163 5.98 4.58 -0.32
CA ILE A 163 5.20 5.82 -0.29
C ILE A 163 4.10 5.72 0.76
N ASP A 164 3.57 6.86 1.20
CA ASP A 164 2.38 6.97 2.06
C ASP A 164 2.51 6.18 3.38
N PHE A 165 3.32 6.68 4.30
CA PHE A 165 3.37 6.16 5.67
C PHE A 165 2.00 6.30 6.34
N GLY A 166 1.36 5.18 6.67
CA GLY A 166 0.00 5.11 7.24
C GLY A 166 -0.12 5.61 8.67
N LEU A 167 0.66 6.63 9.05
CA LEU A 167 0.71 7.23 10.39
C LEU A 167 -0.63 7.85 10.82
N ALA A 168 -1.47 8.21 9.86
CA ALA A 168 -2.84 8.68 10.07
C ALA A 168 -3.80 7.60 10.64
N LYS A 169 -3.39 6.33 10.69
CA LYS A 169 -4.19 5.24 11.24
C LYS A 169 -4.02 5.16 12.76
N THR A 170 -4.69 6.04 13.49
CA THR A 170 -4.77 5.96 14.97
C THR A 170 -5.67 4.78 15.38
N LYS A 171 -5.47 4.27 16.63
CA LYS A 171 -6.19 3.11 17.19
C LYS A 171 -7.72 3.16 17.03
N GLN A 172 -8.31 4.34 16.92
CA GLN A 172 -9.77 4.54 16.82
C GLN A 172 -10.30 4.52 15.38
N GLN A 173 -9.45 4.79 14.35
CA GLN A 173 -9.90 4.89 12.96
C GLN A 173 -10.03 3.53 12.26
N THR A 174 -9.45 2.47 12.80
CA THR A 174 -9.46 1.13 12.19
C THR A 174 -10.85 0.49 12.20
N VAL A 175 -11.71 0.87 13.16
CA VAL A 175 -13.06 0.26 13.31
C VAL A 175 -14.14 1.05 12.56
N HIS A 176 -13.93 2.35 12.29
CA HIS A 176 -14.94 3.23 11.70
C HIS A 176 -14.66 3.72 10.28
N SER A 177 -13.51 3.41 9.69
CA SER A 177 -13.18 3.85 8.34
C SER A 177 -13.75 2.90 7.28
N GLN A 178 -14.93 3.19 6.84
CA GLN A 178 -15.48 3.11 5.48
C GLN A 178 -15.35 1.80 4.69
N ALA A 179 -16.47 1.15 4.56
CA ALA A 179 -16.72 -0.19 4.02
C ALA A 179 -16.27 -0.49 2.56
N GLY A 180 -15.74 0.43 1.79
CA GLY A 180 -15.40 0.21 0.38
C GLY A 180 -13.89 0.26 0.03
N VAL A 181 -13.14 1.12 0.71
CA VAL A 181 -11.69 1.33 0.42
C VAL A 181 -10.79 0.31 1.12
N ILE A 182 -11.33 -0.42 2.09
CA ILE A 182 -10.58 -1.24 3.05
C ILE A 182 -10.36 -2.67 2.54
N LYS A 183 -11.20 -3.20 1.67
CA LYS A 183 -11.17 -4.63 1.29
C LYS A 183 -9.79 -5.10 0.84
N GLY A 184 -9.16 -4.39 -0.09
CA GLY A 184 -7.82 -4.76 -0.60
C GLY A 184 -6.68 -4.55 0.41
N LYS A 185 -6.85 -3.66 1.40
CA LYS A 185 -5.83 -3.37 2.42
C LYS A 185 -5.90 -4.30 3.63
N LEU A 186 -7.08 -4.86 3.94
CA LEU A 186 -7.27 -5.78 5.07
C LEU A 186 -6.45 -7.07 4.92
N SER A 187 -6.19 -7.50 3.69
CA SER A 187 -5.38 -8.69 3.40
C SER A 187 -3.93 -8.59 3.89
N TYR A 188 -3.42 -7.37 4.11
CA TYR A 188 -2.04 -7.14 4.56
C TYR A 188 -1.93 -6.81 6.05
N VAL A 189 -3.06 -6.68 6.75
CA VAL A 189 -3.10 -6.32 8.17
C VAL A 189 -2.61 -7.47 9.02
N ALA A 190 -1.70 -7.17 9.96
CA ALA A 190 -1.21 -8.18 10.91
C ALA A 190 -2.29 -8.57 11.94
N PRO A 191 -2.32 -9.84 12.42
CA PRO A 191 -3.34 -10.29 13.38
C PRO A 191 -3.43 -9.45 14.65
N GLU A 192 -2.29 -9.04 15.20
CA GLU A 192 -2.20 -8.22 16.43
C GLU A 192 -2.70 -6.79 16.24
N TYR A 193 -2.76 -6.31 15.00
CA TYR A 193 -3.35 -5.01 14.69
C TYR A 193 -4.81 -4.94 15.14
N LEU A 194 -5.54 -6.04 14.96
CA LEU A 194 -6.95 -6.15 15.37
C LEU A 194 -7.11 -6.11 16.89
N ALA A 195 -6.06 -6.50 17.65
CA ALA A 195 -6.01 -6.40 19.10
C ALA A 195 -5.51 -5.02 19.59
N GLY A 196 -5.24 -4.08 18.69
CA GLY A 196 -4.76 -2.73 19.03
C GLY A 196 -3.32 -2.67 19.52
N LYS A 197 -2.56 -3.74 19.38
CA LYS A 197 -1.13 -3.83 19.70
C LYS A 197 -0.33 -3.70 18.41
N LEU A 198 0.33 -2.57 18.24
CA LEU A 198 1.09 -2.27 17.01
C LEU A 198 2.53 -1.93 17.34
N ASP A 199 3.44 -2.67 16.75
CA ASP A 199 4.85 -2.33 16.67
C ASP A 199 5.38 -2.55 15.24
N ALA A 200 6.68 -2.36 15.05
CA ALA A 200 7.35 -2.45 13.77
C ALA A 200 7.17 -3.83 13.07
N ARG A 201 6.91 -4.89 13.83
CA ARG A 201 6.75 -6.26 13.31
C ARG A 201 5.48 -6.45 12.48
N CYS A 202 4.50 -5.53 12.58
CA CYS A 202 3.34 -5.56 11.71
C CYS A 202 3.69 -5.24 10.25
N ASP A 203 4.72 -4.42 10.00
CA ASP A 203 5.21 -4.14 8.66
C ASP A 203 5.91 -5.37 8.04
N LEU A 204 6.58 -6.18 8.87
CA LEU A 204 7.24 -7.42 8.44
C LEU A 204 6.23 -8.52 8.09
N TRP A 205 5.11 -8.59 8.82
CA TRP A 205 3.97 -9.42 8.43
C TRP A 205 3.44 -9.00 7.05
N ALA A 206 3.14 -7.72 6.87
CA ALA A 206 2.61 -7.20 5.62
C ALA A 206 3.56 -7.46 4.43
N LEU A 207 4.88 -7.29 4.64
CA LEU A 207 5.90 -7.65 3.64
C LEU A 207 5.90 -9.15 3.36
N GLY A 208 5.71 -10.00 4.37
CA GLY A 208 5.56 -11.45 4.20
C GLY A 208 4.38 -11.81 3.29
N VAL A 209 3.22 -11.14 3.46
CA VAL A 209 2.06 -11.31 2.58
C VAL A 209 2.40 -10.88 1.14
N VAL A 210 3.05 -9.74 0.97
CA VAL A 210 3.48 -9.24 -0.35
C VAL A 210 4.40 -10.26 -1.03
N MET A 211 5.41 -10.78 -0.31
CA MET A 211 6.33 -11.79 -0.85
C MET A 211 5.58 -13.06 -1.27
N TRP A 212 4.68 -13.56 -0.41
CA TRP A 212 3.91 -14.76 -0.71
C TRP A 212 3.08 -14.60 -1.97
N GLU A 213 2.37 -13.47 -2.11
CA GLU A 213 1.52 -13.17 -3.27
C GLU A 213 2.33 -13.04 -4.58
N LEU A 214 3.50 -12.42 -4.55
CA LEU A 214 4.37 -12.30 -5.72
C LEU A 214 4.96 -13.65 -6.14
N LEU A 215 5.43 -14.45 -5.18
CA LEU A 215 6.02 -15.76 -5.40
C LEU A 215 5.03 -16.78 -5.96
N THR A 216 3.76 -16.68 -5.58
CA THR A 216 2.71 -17.64 -5.97
C THR A 216 1.83 -17.16 -7.11
N GLY A 217 1.81 -15.84 -7.39
CA GLY A 217 0.86 -15.22 -8.30
C GLY A 217 -0.60 -15.22 -7.81
N LYS A 218 -0.84 -15.58 -6.53
CA LYS A 218 -2.17 -15.70 -5.94
C LYS A 218 -2.36 -14.69 -4.82
N ARG A 219 -3.61 -14.43 -4.43
CA ARG A 219 -3.92 -13.70 -3.20
C ARG A 219 -3.88 -14.66 -2.01
N LEU A 220 -3.21 -14.26 -0.91
CA LEU A 220 -3.12 -15.09 0.29
C LEU A 220 -4.42 -15.02 1.11
N PHE A 221 -4.89 -13.82 1.40
CA PHE A 221 -6.10 -13.57 2.18
C PHE A 221 -7.14 -12.87 1.30
N ASP A 222 -7.86 -13.65 0.51
CA ASP A 222 -8.93 -13.15 -0.36
C ASP A 222 -10.27 -13.77 0.02
N ALA A 223 -11.30 -12.94 0.19
CA ALA A 223 -12.67 -13.35 0.45
C ALA A 223 -13.67 -12.30 -0.03
N PRO A 224 -14.94 -12.67 -0.31
CA PRO A 224 -15.97 -11.72 -0.70
C PRO A 224 -16.24 -10.65 0.36
N GLU A 225 -16.29 -11.06 1.64
CA GLU A 225 -16.63 -10.20 2.76
C GLU A 225 -15.39 -9.81 3.59
N GLN A 226 -15.39 -8.58 4.13
CA GLN A 226 -14.30 -8.06 4.94
C GLN A 226 -14.07 -8.87 6.23
N GLY A 227 -15.16 -9.33 6.86
CA GLY A 227 -15.09 -10.18 8.05
C GLY A 227 -14.35 -11.49 7.78
N GLU A 228 -14.65 -12.13 6.65
CA GLU A 228 -13.98 -13.37 6.24
C GLU A 228 -12.47 -13.17 5.98
N ILE A 229 -12.08 -12.01 5.40
CA ILE A 229 -10.65 -11.69 5.23
C ILE A 229 -9.96 -11.67 6.58
N LEU A 230 -10.55 -11.00 7.57
CA LEU A 230 -9.99 -10.91 8.92
C LEU A 230 -9.94 -12.28 9.62
N ASP A 231 -10.94 -13.13 9.41
CA ASP A 231 -10.94 -14.48 9.96
C ASP A 231 -9.86 -15.35 9.29
N ARG A 232 -9.66 -15.20 7.97
CA ARG A 232 -8.54 -15.86 7.27
C ARG A 232 -7.18 -15.39 7.77
N VAL A 233 -6.99 -14.09 8.00
CA VAL A 233 -5.76 -13.55 8.61
C VAL A 233 -5.51 -14.19 9.96
N ARG A 234 -6.54 -14.39 10.78
CA ARG A 234 -6.42 -14.98 12.12
C ARG A 234 -6.15 -16.47 12.12
N SER A 235 -6.73 -17.24 11.19
CA SER A 235 -6.83 -18.69 11.33
C SER A 235 -6.41 -19.51 10.12
N LEU A 236 -6.39 -18.96 8.89
CA LEU A 236 -6.09 -19.71 7.69
C LEU A 236 -4.68 -20.33 7.78
N PRO A 237 -4.51 -21.67 7.62
CA PRO A 237 -3.19 -22.26 7.46
C PRO A 237 -2.47 -21.65 6.27
N ILE A 238 -1.26 -21.16 6.50
CA ILE A 238 -0.46 -20.49 5.44
C ILE A 238 0.46 -21.52 4.81
N PRO A 239 0.21 -21.92 3.56
CA PRO A 239 1.08 -22.88 2.89
C PRO A 239 2.41 -22.22 2.49
N PRO A 240 3.53 -22.97 2.44
CA PRO A 240 4.77 -22.45 1.91
C PRO A 240 4.59 -22.07 0.43
N PRO A 241 5.20 -20.96 -0.03
CA PRO A 241 5.16 -20.56 -1.44
C PRO A 241 5.54 -21.68 -2.42
N SER A 242 6.52 -22.52 -2.06
CA SER A 242 6.98 -23.65 -2.88
C SER A 242 5.88 -24.68 -3.19
N GLN A 243 4.84 -24.78 -2.37
CA GLN A 243 3.69 -25.64 -2.64
C GLN A 243 2.91 -25.21 -3.89
N SER A 244 2.90 -23.90 -4.18
CA SER A 244 2.24 -23.34 -5.38
C SER A 244 3.22 -23.06 -6.51
N ASN A 245 4.47 -22.78 -6.19
CA ASN A 245 5.55 -22.51 -7.14
C ASN A 245 6.81 -23.31 -6.76
N PRO A 246 7.03 -24.50 -7.37
CA PRO A 246 8.17 -25.38 -7.05
C PRO A 246 9.56 -24.75 -7.29
N GLU A 247 9.63 -23.61 -8.02
CA GLU A 247 10.90 -22.90 -8.23
C GLU A 247 11.34 -22.07 -6.99
N VAL A 248 10.49 -21.99 -5.97
CA VAL A 248 10.82 -21.30 -4.72
C VAL A 248 11.65 -22.20 -3.82
N PRO A 249 12.89 -21.80 -3.46
CA PRO A 249 13.74 -22.61 -2.56
C PRO A 249 13.17 -22.67 -1.14
N ALA A 250 13.45 -23.76 -0.43
CA ALA A 250 13.03 -23.93 0.96
C ALA A 250 13.59 -22.86 1.92
N SER A 251 14.72 -22.22 1.59
CA SER A 251 15.24 -21.06 2.33
C SER A 251 14.29 -19.86 2.26
N VAL A 252 13.69 -19.62 1.10
CA VAL A 252 12.73 -18.53 0.87
C VAL A 252 11.40 -18.85 1.56
N ASP A 253 10.93 -20.09 1.51
CA ASP A 253 9.76 -20.52 2.29
C ASP A 253 9.92 -20.18 3.78
N ARG A 254 11.07 -20.50 4.36
CA ARG A 254 11.34 -20.20 5.79
C ARG A 254 11.29 -18.70 6.06
N ILE A 255 11.84 -17.86 5.18
CA ILE A 255 11.80 -16.41 5.35
C ILE A 255 10.36 -15.90 5.37
N VAL A 256 9.57 -16.33 4.38
CA VAL A 256 8.16 -15.92 4.23
C VAL A 256 7.32 -16.43 5.40
N LEU A 257 7.43 -17.70 5.76
CA LEU A 257 6.65 -18.30 6.85
C LEU A 257 7.03 -17.72 8.22
N THR A 258 8.30 -17.38 8.45
CA THR A 258 8.72 -16.67 9.66
C THR A 258 8.07 -15.29 9.73
N ALA A 259 8.03 -14.52 8.61
CA ALA A 259 7.34 -13.25 8.55
C ALA A 259 5.82 -13.38 8.78
N LEU A 260 5.23 -14.48 8.33
CA LEU A 260 3.80 -14.80 8.45
C LEU A 260 3.44 -15.59 9.71
N THR A 261 4.34 -15.66 10.69
CA THR A 261 4.04 -16.22 12.01
C THR A 261 3.11 -15.29 12.76
N ARG A 262 1.94 -15.80 13.22
CA ARG A 262 0.91 -14.98 13.88
C ARG A 262 1.33 -14.41 15.20
N ASP A 263 2.10 -15.19 15.98
CA ASP A 263 2.72 -14.72 17.21
C ASP A 263 3.87 -13.74 16.88
N PRO A 264 3.76 -12.44 17.21
CA PRO A 264 4.81 -11.48 16.91
C PRO A 264 6.16 -11.82 17.55
N GLU A 265 6.17 -12.51 18.70
CA GLU A 265 7.42 -12.90 19.37
C GLU A 265 8.21 -13.99 18.63
N LYS A 266 7.55 -14.71 17.73
CA LYS A 266 8.16 -15.76 16.88
C LYS A 266 8.40 -15.29 15.44
N ARG A 267 8.07 -14.04 15.15
CA ARG A 267 8.27 -13.39 13.84
C ARG A 267 9.67 -12.79 13.76
N TRP A 268 10.07 -12.31 12.60
CA TRP A 268 11.24 -11.44 12.50
C TRP A 268 11.12 -10.27 13.45
N GLN A 269 12.14 -10.04 14.30
CA GLN A 269 12.11 -8.98 15.31
C GLN A 269 12.56 -7.63 14.73
N ARG A 270 13.40 -7.65 13.70
CA ARG A 270 13.92 -6.45 13.03
C ARG A 270 13.87 -6.63 11.51
N ALA A 271 13.67 -5.54 10.81
CA ALA A 271 13.71 -5.54 9.35
C ALA A 271 15.12 -5.87 8.81
N SER A 272 16.16 -5.45 9.52
CA SER A 272 17.55 -5.83 9.21
C SER A 272 17.77 -7.35 9.26
N ASP A 273 17.22 -8.06 10.25
CA ASP A 273 17.39 -9.51 10.37
C ASP A 273 16.72 -10.25 9.19
N MET A 274 15.52 -9.80 8.80
CA MET A 274 14.83 -10.32 7.63
C MET A 274 15.60 -9.99 6.34
N ARG A 275 16.14 -8.77 6.20
CA ARG A 275 16.97 -8.34 5.07
C ARG A 275 18.19 -9.24 4.92
N ASP A 276 18.90 -9.50 6.01
CA ASP A 276 20.12 -10.30 6.00
C ASP A 276 19.83 -11.76 5.63
N ALA A 277 18.70 -12.31 6.12
CA ALA A 277 18.24 -13.65 5.72
C ALA A 277 17.87 -13.71 4.21
N ILE A 278 17.23 -12.65 3.67
CA ILE A 278 16.94 -12.50 2.23
C ILE A 278 18.25 -12.47 1.43
N GLY A 279 19.23 -11.67 1.88
CA GLY A 279 20.55 -11.58 1.26
C GLY A 279 21.27 -12.92 1.21
N ALA A 280 21.20 -13.70 2.30
CA ALA A 280 21.81 -15.03 2.38
C ALA A 280 21.10 -16.10 1.52
N ALA A 281 19.79 -15.96 1.30
CA ALA A 281 19.01 -16.88 0.47
C ALA A 281 19.14 -16.57 -1.04
N ALA A 282 19.51 -15.35 -1.40
CA ALA A 282 19.71 -14.95 -2.78
C ALA A 282 21.03 -15.53 -3.33
N ALA A 283 20.99 -16.17 -4.50
CA ALA A 283 22.19 -16.65 -5.20
C ALA A 283 23.05 -15.52 -5.79
N GLY A 284 22.79 -14.28 -5.39
CA GLY A 284 23.36 -13.04 -5.85
C GLY A 284 22.27 -11.96 -5.87
N ARG A 285 22.67 -10.71 -6.08
CA ARG A 285 21.71 -9.60 -6.22
C ARG A 285 21.59 -9.19 -7.67
N LEU A 286 20.39 -8.80 -8.07
CA LEU A 286 20.18 -8.19 -9.37
C LEU A 286 20.81 -6.80 -9.39
N THR A 287 21.50 -6.47 -10.49
CA THR A 287 21.85 -5.08 -10.73
C THR A 287 20.58 -4.27 -11.00
N GLN A 288 20.63 -2.97 -10.73
CA GLN A 288 19.49 -2.08 -11.02
C GLN A 288 19.03 -2.21 -12.48
N LYS A 289 19.99 -2.34 -13.41
CA LYS A 289 19.71 -2.50 -14.84
C LYS A 289 18.94 -3.80 -15.13
N GLN A 290 19.38 -4.93 -14.58
CA GLN A 290 18.70 -6.23 -14.75
C GLN A 290 17.28 -6.20 -14.16
N PHE A 291 17.13 -5.59 -12.99
CA PHE A 291 15.83 -5.43 -12.33
C PHE A 291 14.87 -4.60 -13.19
N VAL A 292 15.31 -3.42 -13.66
CA VAL A 292 14.51 -2.56 -14.54
C VAL A 292 14.15 -3.28 -15.83
N SER A 293 15.13 -3.91 -16.49
CA SER A 293 14.90 -4.63 -17.75
C SER A 293 13.87 -5.75 -17.60
N TRP A 294 13.87 -6.46 -16.47
CA TRP A 294 12.86 -7.49 -16.23
C TRP A 294 11.47 -6.88 -16.01
N VAL A 295 11.37 -5.80 -15.25
CA VAL A 295 10.08 -5.09 -15.02
C VAL A 295 9.52 -4.58 -16.35
N GLU A 296 10.37 -3.96 -17.18
CA GLU A 296 9.99 -3.48 -18.53
C GLU A 296 9.52 -4.64 -19.40
N TRP A 297 10.30 -5.72 -19.48
CA TRP A 297 9.92 -6.92 -20.21
C TRP A 297 8.56 -7.47 -19.76
N ALA A 298 8.31 -7.56 -18.45
CA ALA A 298 7.04 -8.05 -17.94
C ALA A 298 5.87 -7.23 -18.49
N PHE A 299 5.98 -5.92 -18.54
CA PHE A 299 4.93 -5.03 -19.06
C PHE A 299 4.79 -5.03 -20.59
N THR A 300 5.73 -5.64 -21.34
CA THR A 300 5.55 -5.85 -22.79
C THR A 300 4.62 -7.02 -23.09
N GLN A 301 4.42 -7.95 -22.15
CA GLN A 301 3.56 -9.10 -22.36
C GLN A 301 2.09 -8.66 -22.39
N LYS A 302 1.36 -9.05 -23.43
CA LYS A 302 -0.05 -8.68 -23.65
C LYS A 302 -0.97 -9.89 -23.75
N GLU A 303 -0.37 -11.08 -23.82
CA GLU A 303 -1.05 -12.36 -23.87
C GLU A 303 -0.46 -13.29 -22.81
N PRO A 304 -1.23 -14.20 -22.22
CA PRO A 304 -0.72 -15.14 -21.23
C PRO A 304 0.43 -15.98 -21.82
N LEU A 305 1.55 -15.98 -21.11
CA LEU A 305 2.73 -16.74 -21.50
C LEU A 305 2.46 -18.24 -21.41
N ARG A 306 3.06 -19.01 -22.32
CA ARG A 306 3.16 -20.47 -22.20
C ARG A 306 4.13 -20.81 -21.06
N ARG A 307 3.98 -22.00 -20.46
CA ARG A 307 4.86 -22.44 -19.35
C ARG A 307 6.36 -22.40 -19.70
N GLU A 308 6.69 -22.58 -20.98
CA GLU A 308 8.08 -22.58 -21.49
C GLU A 308 8.66 -21.15 -21.55
N ASP A 309 7.82 -20.14 -21.72
CA ASP A 309 8.19 -18.72 -21.84
C ASP A 309 8.03 -17.98 -20.50
N SER A 310 8.37 -18.61 -19.40
CA SER A 310 8.10 -18.07 -18.04
C SER A 310 8.91 -16.79 -17.76
N GLY A 311 8.46 -15.98 -16.82
CA GLY A 311 9.20 -14.81 -16.32
C GLY A 311 10.59 -15.16 -15.80
N VAL A 312 10.83 -16.41 -15.39
CA VAL A 312 12.12 -16.95 -14.95
C VAL A 312 13.05 -17.12 -16.14
N SER A 313 12.57 -17.68 -17.27
CA SER A 313 13.37 -17.82 -18.50
C SER A 313 13.84 -16.46 -19.01
N ALA A 314 12.93 -15.48 -19.05
CA ALA A 314 13.28 -14.12 -19.44
C ALA A 314 14.31 -13.47 -18.50
N LEU A 315 14.20 -13.70 -17.19
CA LEU A 315 15.18 -13.21 -16.24
C LEU A 315 16.57 -13.83 -16.48
N HIS A 316 16.64 -15.14 -16.76
CA HIS A 316 17.90 -15.82 -17.09
C HIS A 316 18.54 -15.22 -18.34
N GLU A 317 17.77 -14.94 -19.40
CA GLU A 317 18.28 -14.29 -20.61
C GLU A 317 18.83 -12.89 -20.33
N ILE A 318 18.12 -12.09 -19.54
CA ILE A 318 18.55 -10.75 -19.10
C ILE A 318 19.85 -10.81 -18.30
N ILE A 319 19.99 -11.79 -17.39
CA ILE A 319 21.21 -11.95 -16.59
C ILE A 319 22.39 -12.40 -17.45
N GLN A 320 22.17 -13.26 -18.45
CA GLN A 320 23.22 -13.80 -19.33
C GLN A 320 23.62 -12.81 -20.45
N SER A 321 22.75 -11.89 -20.83
CA SER A 321 23.05 -10.90 -21.86
C SER A 321 24.18 -9.98 -21.38
N LYS A 322 25.35 -10.05 -22.04
CA LYS A 322 26.48 -9.14 -21.79
C LYS A 322 26.18 -7.69 -22.20
N GLU A 323 25.20 -7.50 -23.06
CA GLU A 323 24.71 -6.20 -23.51
C GLU A 323 23.20 -6.10 -23.22
N VAL A 324 22.86 -5.61 -22.06
CA VAL A 324 21.50 -5.09 -21.84
C VAL A 324 21.43 -3.75 -22.58
N GLN A 325 20.98 -3.75 -23.82
CA GLN A 325 20.58 -2.50 -24.49
C GLN A 325 19.39 -1.95 -23.72
N VAL A 326 19.51 -0.72 -23.24
CA VAL A 326 18.35 0.03 -22.72
C VAL A 326 17.44 0.26 -23.93
N ILE A 327 16.38 -0.52 -24.05
CA ILE A 327 15.36 -0.34 -25.08
C ILE A 327 14.48 0.82 -24.60
N GLY A 328 14.92 2.02 -24.90
CA GLY A 328 14.13 3.23 -24.70
C GLY A 328 13.97 3.70 -23.26
N GLU A 329 13.63 4.96 -23.09
CA GLU A 329 13.02 5.45 -21.86
C GLU A 329 11.76 4.63 -21.61
N LEU A 330 11.54 4.21 -20.35
CA LEU A 330 10.23 3.68 -19.95
C LEU A 330 9.17 4.61 -20.56
N PRO A 331 8.24 4.10 -21.38
CA PRO A 331 7.25 4.96 -21.99
C PRO A 331 6.66 5.79 -20.85
N ALA A 332 6.81 7.11 -20.97
CA ALA A 332 6.28 8.06 -20.01
C ALA A 332 4.87 7.59 -19.72
N ILE A 333 4.62 7.08 -18.53
CA ILE A 333 3.46 6.28 -18.09
C ILE A 333 2.38 6.29 -19.15
N SER A 334 2.28 5.24 -19.97
CA SER A 334 1.43 5.28 -21.18
C SER A 334 0.02 5.64 -20.72
N GLU A 335 -0.73 6.40 -21.51
CA GLU A 335 -2.12 6.73 -21.21
C GLU A 335 -2.93 5.50 -20.77
N ALA A 336 -2.59 4.31 -21.29
CA ALA A 336 -3.17 3.04 -20.90
C ALA A 336 -2.82 2.61 -19.47
N MET A 337 -1.60 2.84 -18.97
CA MET A 337 -1.23 2.61 -17.56
C MET A 337 -1.89 3.62 -16.64
N MET A 338 -2.05 4.86 -17.11
CA MET A 338 -2.79 5.89 -16.39
C MET A 338 -4.29 5.62 -16.35
N VAL A 339 -4.85 5.09 -17.43
CA VAL A 339 -6.26 4.68 -17.50
C VAL A 339 -6.51 3.51 -16.54
N ARG A 340 -5.69 2.47 -16.51
CA ARG A 340 -5.80 1.35 -15.53
C ARG A 340 -5.60 1.82 -14.09
N ARG A 341 -4.69 2.74 -13.83
CA ARG A 341 -4.57 3.40 -12.51
C ARG A 341 -5.83 4.19 -12.17
N ARG A 342 -6.49 4.79 -13.16
CA ARG A 342 -7.79 5.46 -13.00
C ARG A 342 -8.92 4.46 -12.76
N GLU A 343 -8.97 3.35 -13.47
CA GLU A 343 -10.01 2.33 -13.35
C GLU A 343 -9.92 1.55 -12.05
N SER A 344 -8.74 1.16 -11.61
CA SER A 344 -8.51 0.53 -10.30
C SER A 344 -8.88 1.44 -9.12
N ILE A 345 -8.82 2.76 -9.31
CA ILE A 345 -9.22 3.77 -8.31
C ILE A 345 -10.67 4.19 -8.52
N ALA A 346 -11.18 4.19 -9.76
CA ALA A 346 -12.57 4.56 -10.10
C ALA A 346 -13.58 3.46 -9.77
N SER A 347 -13.16 2.21 -9.70
CA SER A 347 -13.99 1.09 -9.20
C SER A 347 -14.22 1.15 -7.68
N MET A 348 -13.60 2.10 -6.97
CA MET A 348 -13.91 2.41 -5.59
C MET A 348 -15.15 3.31 -5.51
N PRO A 349 -16.27 2.86 -4.89
CA PRO A 349 -17.50 3.66 -4.82
C PRO A 349 -17.25 4.98 -4.08
N PRO A 350 -17.88 6.09 -4.50
CA PRO A 350 -17.71 7.39 -3.88
C PRO A 350 -18.20 7.38 -2.42
N LEU A 351 -17.35 7.83 -1.55
CA LEU A 351 -17.45 7.86 -0.08
C LEU A 351 -18.70 8.58 0.48
N GLY A 352 -19.43 9.32 -0.33
CA GLY A 352 -20.59 10.12 0.09
C GLY A 352 -21.93 9.37 0.14
N ALA A 353 -22.11 8.35 -0.69
CA ALA A 353 -23.42 7.70 -0.83
C ALA A 353 -23.83 6.82 0.37
N ALA A 354 -22.86 6.15 0.99
CA ALA A 354 -23.13 5.26 2.14
C ALA A 354 -23.43 6.01 3.46
N MET A 355 -22.93 7.25 3.61
CA MET A 355 -23.24 8.06 4.80
C MET A 355 -24.66 8.65 4.79
N LEU A 356 -25.20 8.96 3.61
CA LEU A 356 -26.56 9.49 3.50
C LEU A 356 -27.64 8.41 3.74
N GLN A 357 -27.39 7.17 3.34
CA GLN A 357 -28.31 6.07 3.61
C GLN A 357 -28.36 5.64 5.10
N ARG A 358 -27.25 5.72 5.84
CA ARG A 358 -27.27 5.39 7.29
C ARG A 358 -27.96 6.44 8.17
N ARG A 359 -27.99 7.72 7.77
CA ARG A 359 -28.75 8.74 8.52
C ARG A 359 -30.26 8.52 8.43
N SER A 360 -30.77 7.95 7.35
CA SER A 360 -32.19 7.62 7.23
C SER A 360 -32.59 6.39 8.06
N ALA A 361 -31.74 5.35 8.11
CA ALA A 361 -32.01 4.14 8.90
C ALA A 361 -32.02 4.40 10.41
N SER A 362 -31.14 5.28 10.91
CA SER A 362 -31.11 5.64 12.34
C SER A 362 -32.37 6.44 12.75
N ARG A 363 -32.91 7.30 11.89
CA ARG A 363 -34.18 8.04 12.17
C ARG A 363 -35.37 7.10 12.23
N TRP A 364 -35.43 6.07 11.41
CA TRP A 364 -36.49 5.07 11.43
C TRP A 364 -36.44 4.17 12.69
N LEU A 365 -35.25 3.86 13.20
CA LEU A 365 -35.07 3.13 14.45
C LEU A 365 -35.56 3.94 15.67
N TRP A 366 -35.29 5.24 15.69
CA TRP A 366 -35.80 6.13 16.75
C TRP A 366 -37.34 6.30 16.65
N PHE A 367 -37.90 6.38 15.45
CA PHE A 367 -39.35 6.39 15.25
C PHE A 367 -40.02 5.08 15.68
N ALA A 368 -39.40 3.94 15.37
CA ALA A 368 -39.89 2.63 15.80
C ALA A 368 -39.88 2.44 17.31
N LEU A 369 -38.81 2.91 17.99
CA LEU A 369 -38.69 2.89 19.46
C LEU A 369 -39.69 3.82 20.15
N LEU A 370 -39.96 5.01 19.59
CA LEU A 370 -41.01 5.92 20.08
C LEU A 370 -42.40 5.34 19.93
N LEU A 371 -42.72 4.70 18.80
CA LEU A 371 -44.00 4.01 18.58
C LEU A 371 -44.19 2.83 19.54
N LEU A 372 -43.13 2.04 19.78
CA LEU A 372 -43.15 0.94 20.76
C LEU A 372 -43.36 1.45 22.19
N ALA A 373 -42.72 2.54 22.60
CA ALA A 373 -42.94 3.16 23.91
C ALA A 373 -44.36 3.70 24.09
N ALA A 374 -44.90 4.31 23.02
CA ALA A 374 -46.29 4.81 23.05
C ALA A 374 -47.32 3.69 23.17
N THR A 375 -47.11 2.57 22.46
CA THR A 375 -48.00 1.39 22.53
C THR A 375 -47.93 0.70 23.87
N VAL A 376 -46.74 0.61 24.51
CA VAL A 376 -46.58 0.06 25.85
C VAL A 376 -47.25 0.95 26.91
N ALA A 377 -47.17 2.26 26.79
CA ALA A 377 -47.83 3.21 27.70
C ALA A 377 -49.36 3.14 27.59
N LEU A 378 -49.89 2.98 26.35
CA LEU A 378 -51.34 2.84 26.10
C LEU A 378 -51.88 1.53 26.72
N LEU A 379 -51.14 0.43 26.57
CA LEU A 379 -51.47 -0.87 27.14
C LEU A 379 -51.43 -0.82 28.69
N ALA A 380 -50.46 -0.17 29.28
CA ALA A 380 -50.38 0.00 30.71
C ALA A 380 -51.53 0.83 31.28
N HIS A 381 -51.98 1.86 30.54
CA HIS A 381 -53.14 2.65 30.91
C HIS A 381 -54.47 1.85 30.78
N GLN A 382 -54.60 1.00 29.72
CA GLN A 382 -55.80 0.13 29.56
C GLN A 382 -55.86 -0.99 30.61
N LEU A 383 -54.71 -1.43 31.12
CA LEU A 383 -54.65 -2.48 32.16
C LEU A 383 -54.72 -1.94 33.59
N GLY A 384 -54.89 -0.63 33.77
CA GLY A 384 -55.01 -0.01 35.12
C GLY A 384 -53.75 -0.08 35.96
N MET A 385 -52.60 -0.19 35.32
CA MET A 385 -51.29 -0.28 36.01
C MET A 385 -50.63 1.09 36.24
N ILE A 386 -51.13 2.14 35.58
CA ILE A 386 -50.76 3.56 35.82
C ILE A 386 -52.00 4.42 35.58
#